data_e4db2c46b55e2f8c09b68a3a08cc6e53
#
_entry.id   e4db2c46b55e2f8c09b68a3a08cc6e53
#
_cell.length_a   1.000
_cell.length_b   1.000
_cell.length_c   1.000
_cell.angle_alpha   90.00
_cell.angle_beta   90.00
_cell.angle_gamma   90.00
#
_symmetry.space_group_name_H-M   'P 1'
#
loop_
_entity.id
_entity.type
_entity.pdbx_description
1 polymer ?
#
loop_
_entity_poly.entity_id
_entity_poly.type
_entity_poly.pdbx_seq_one_letter_code
_entity_poly.pdbx_strand_id
1 'polypeptide(L)'
;HNDRGTGVAEAAQAAAAAARRGEPVKPAPLFPPRARRALEDVEILASDHLPAAGRAWYLVKLFEGDQAVDQALGVGLALRQRLEVVIAACERDLEDDREEIIAAGRYAFAGTLARRCLTRGQGGQSLSQRLDRLLLHRVLALPLLAVILLGMFWVSICLVGGWAEGASQTLWQGSWTFLGREHLGVVPLLAYGLEKLSCAPWLTALLVDGVAAGVGAVLVFLPQLAALFLCLTFLEGGGYLSRGAYLLDRGVRRFGLSGKSVVPYVLSCGCGVPGILACRTIRRTSCRRLTAMTATFLPCGAKLPVIALVAGTVIPGGWWVAPLAYLVGVAAALLSSWLLSGSPWFPREDVPFWMELPDYRLPPLGELLRGTGQRLGAFLRKAGSLLLLASVAVWFAASFGWEQGGFGDLSGGALSGSLLAGVGRYLAPLFAPLGWGDWRLVVAACSGLLAKESIVSTLGVLCPGGLAGLSLTVPAALSFLLFNLLCAPCLAALAALRQEMASPRHFWFAVAYQTALAWLTAFGVYQVGTLLLRL
;
A
#
# COMPACT_ATOMS: atom_id res chain seq x y z
N HIS A 1 10.71 -3.25 -33.02
CA HIS A 1 10.07 -2.07 -32.35
C HIS A 1 8.58 -2.35 -32.16
N ASN A 2 8.25 -3.07 -31.08
CA ASN A 2 6.87 -3.50 -30.78
C ASN A 2 5.92 -2.29 -30.58
N ASP A 3 6.44 -1.19 -30.04
CA ASP A 3 5.65 0.00 -29.71
C ASP A 3 5.26 0.86 -30.94
N ARG A 4 5.86 0.62 -32.10
CA ARG A 4 5.57 1.34 -33.35
C ARG A 4 4.91 0.47 -34.40
N GLY A 5 4.68 -0.82 -34.14
CA GLY A 5 4.09 -1.76 -35.12
C GLY A 5 4.93 -2.00 -36.36
N THR A 6 6.16 -1.47 -36.43
CA THR A 6 7.05 -1.64 -37.57
C THR A 6 7.60 -3.06 -37.58
N GLY A 7 7.51 -3.74 -38.75
CA GLY A 7 8.02 -5.10 -38.93
C GLY A 7 7.06 -6.22 -38.54
N VAL A 8 5.89 -5.92 -37.93
CA VAL A 8 4.90 -6.94 -37.52
C VAL A 8 4.32 -7.68 -38.72
N ALA A 9 4.00 -6.96 -39.80
CA ALA A 9 3.46 -7.55 -41.04
C ALA A 9 4.49 -8.47 -41.71
N GLU A 10 5.75 -8.05 -41.74
CA GLU A 10 6.87 -8.83 -42.32
C GLU A 10 7.14 -10.09 -41.48
N ALA A 11 7.12 -9.98 -40.15
CA ALA A 11 7.26 -11.13 -39.28
C ALA A 11 6.09 -12.13 -39.45
N ALA A 12 4.85 -11.64 -39.56
CA ALA A 12 3.68 -12.47 -39.82
C ALA A 12 3.77 -13.18 -41.19
N GLN A 13 4.22 -12.47 -42.24
CA GLN A 13 4.43 -13.07 -43.57
C GLN A 13 5.55 -14.13 -43.53
N ALA A 14 6.66 -13.87 -42.83
CA ALA A 14 7.75 -14.81 -42.68
C ALA A 14 7.29 -16.07 -41.91
N ALA A 15 6.49 -15.90 -40.84
CA ALA A 15 5.90 -17.01 -40.09
C ALA A 15 4.94 -17.85 -40.93
N ALA A 16 4.07 -17.20 -41.71
CA ALA A 16 3.17 -17.88 -42.65
C ALA A 16 3.93 -18.63 -43.76
N ALA A 17 5.02 -18.04 -44.29
CA ALA A 17 5.88 -18.69 -45.27
C ALA A 17 6.61 -19.91 -44.70
N ALA A 18 7.09 -19.83 -43.44
CA ALA A 18 7.72 -20.96 -42.74
C ALA A 18 6.71 -22.10 -42.49
N ALA A 19 5.48 -21.76 -42.05
CA ALA A 19 4.41 -22.73 -41.86
C ALA A 19 4.01 -23.46 -43.17
N ARG A 20 4.00 -22.76 -44.29
CA ARG A 20 3.71 -23.36 -45.61
C ARG A 20 4.80 -24.32 -46.11
N ARG A 21 6.06 -24.14 -45.67
CA ARG A 21 7.16 -25.04 -46.05
C ARG A 21 7.06 -26.41 -45.42
N GLY A 22 6.32 -26.55 -44.32
CA GLY A 22 6.08 -27.82 -43.64
C GLY A 22 7.33 -28.51 -43.10
N GLU A 23 8.46 -27.80 -43.02
CA GLU A 23 9.70 -28.36 -42.51
C GLU A 23 9.56 -28.58 -40.98
N PRO A 24 9.83 -29.81 -40.46
CA PRO A 24 9.79 -30.03 -39.04
C PRO A 24 10.87 -29.20 -38.34
N VAL A 25 10.45 -28.20 -37.59
CA VAL A 25 11.34 -27.39 -36.76
C VAL A 25 11.92 -28.30 -35.69
N LYS A 26 13.20 -28.65 -35.78
CA LYS A 26 13.90 -29.31 -34.67
C LYS A 26 13.91 -28.35 -33.48
N PRO A 27 13.30 -28.72 -32.35
CA PRO A 27 13.30 -27.87 -31.18
C PRO A 27 14.74 -27.59 -30.77
N ALA A 28 15.13 -26.33 -30.74
CA ALA A 28 16.43 -25.94 -30.23
C ALA A 28 16.52 -26.28 -28.73
N PRO A 29 17.70 -26.65 -28.23
CA PRO A 29 17.88 -26.99 -26.83
C PRO A 29 17.65 -25.75 -25.96
N LEU A 30 16.45 -25.68 -25.36
CA LEU A 30 16.00 -24.57 -24.51
C LEU A 30 16.68 -24.53 -23.15
N PHE A 31 17.12 -25.70 -22.64
CA PHE A 31 17.60 -25.83 -21.26
C PHE A 31 19.06 -26.33 -21.22
N PRO A 32 19.81 -25.99 -20.16
CA PRO A 32 21.16 -26.49 -19.95
C PRO A 32 21.17 -28.04 -19.85
N PRO A 33 22.30 -28.70 -20.14
CA PRO A 33 22.38 -30.18 -20.24
C PRO A 33 21.87 -30.92 -19.00
N ARG A 34 22.08 -30.37 -17.80
CA ARG A 34 21.63 -30.99 -16.53
C ARG A 34 20.12 -30.90 -16.37
N ALA A 35 19.53 -29.69 -16.59
CA ALA A 35 18.07 -29.49 -16.54
C ALA A 35 17.36 -30.35 -17.60
N ARG A 36 17.97 -30.51 -18.78
CA ARG A 36 17.42 -31.35 -19.85
C ARG A 36 17.35 -32.81 -19.43
N ARG A 37 18.43 -33.36 -18.83
CA ARG A 37 18.40 -34.74 -18.32
C ARG A 37 17.34 -34.94 -17.24
N ALA A 38 17.21 -33.98 -16.32
CA ALA A 38 16.17 -34.05 -15.31
C ALA A 38 14.76 -33.99 -15.91
N LEU A 39 14.55 -33.20 -16.96
CA LEU A 39 13.27 -33.18 -17.71
C LEU A 39 13.03 -34.51 -18.45
N GLU A 40 14.05 -35.12 -19.04
CA GLU A 40 13.98 -36.45 -19.66
C GLU A 40 13.59 -37.52 -18.61
N ASP A 41 14.21 -37.50 -17.43
CA ASP A 41 13.87 -38.40 -16.34
C ASP A 41 12.43 -38.21 -15.84
N VAL A 42 11.95 -36.93 -15.74
CA VAL A 42 10.56 -36.61 -15.40
C VAL A 42 9.62 -37.12 -16.49
N GLU A 43 9.99 -37.01 -17.77
CA GLU A 43 9.21 -37.52 -18.90
C GLU A 43 9.07 -39.04 -18.87
N ILE A 44 10.15 -39.79 -18.56
CA ILE A 44 10.12 -41.23 -18.40
C ILE A 44 9.20 -41.64 -17.26
N LEU A 45 9.32 -40.97 -16.10
CA LEU A 45 8.51 -41.28 -14.91
C LEU A 45 7.03 -40.99 -15.08
N ALA A 46 6.68 -39.96 -15.85
CA ALA A 46 5.32 -39.50 -16.05
C ALA A 46 4.73 -39.88 -17.44
N SER A 47 5.40 -40.76 -18.19
CA SER A 47 5.05 -41.12 -19.57
C SER A 47 3.58 -41.47 -19.77
N ASP A 48 2.98 -42.21 -18.85
CA ASP A 48 1.61 -42.70 -18.91
C ASP A 48 0.56 -41.63 -18.59
N HIS A 49 0.97 -40.52 -18.00
CA HIS A 49 0.11 -39.41 -17.58
C HIS A 49 0.18 -38.23 -18.55
N LEU A 50 1.20 -38.17 -19.41
CA LEU A 50 1.43 -37.04 -20.31
C LEU A 50 0.60 -37.17 -21.59
N PRO A 51 -0.28 -36.19 -21.92
CA PRO A 51 -1.04 -36.19 -23.16
C PRO A 51 -0.11 -35.98 -24.38
N ALA A 52 -0.46 -36.57 -25.50
CA ALA A 52 0.31 -36.41 -26.74
C ALA A 52 0.34 -34.95 -27.23
N ALA A 53 -0.80 -34.24 -27.08
CA ALA A 53 -0.90 -32.82 -27.41
C ALA A 53 -0.35 -31.96 -26.25
N GLY A 54 0.62 -31.10 -26.52
CA GLY A 54 1.19 -30.21 -25.51
C GLY A 54 2.16 -30.87 -24.53
N ARG A 55 2.64 -32.08 -24.83
CA ARG A 55 3.51 -32.89 -23.95
C ARG A 55 4.66 -32.09 -23.33
N ALA A 56 5.37 -31.30 -24.14
CA ALA A 56 6.50 -30.49 -23.66
C ALA A 56 6.07 -29.42 -22.64
N TRP A 57 4.87 -28.86 -22.77
CA TRP A 57 4.35 -27.88 -21.81
C TRP A 57 3.99 -28.55 -20.48
N TYR A 58 3.30 -29.68 -20.53
CA TYR A 58 2.95 -30.42 -19.32
C TYR A 58 4.19 -30.92 -18.58
N LEU A 59 5.22 -31.36 -19.31
CA LEU A 59 6.49 -31.78 -18.75
C LEU A 59 7.17 -30.68 -17.95
N VAL A 60 7.26 -29.48 -18.53
CA VAL A 60 7.82 -28.32 -17.83
C VAL A 60 6.98 -27.94 -16.62
N LYS A 61 5.66 -28.00 -16.71
CA LYS A 61 4.77 -27.70 -15.59
C LYS A 61 4.84 -28.71 -14.44
N LEU A 62 5.02 -30.00 -14.75
CA LEU A 62 5.30 -31.02 -13.74
C LEU A 62 6.62 -30.77 -13.02
N PHE A 63 7.64 -30.36 -13.77
CA PHE A 63 8.95 -30.00 -13.20
C PHE A 63 8.83 -28.74 -12.29
N GLU A 64 8.09 -27.71 -12.72
CA GLU A 64 7.81 -26.50 -11.92
C GLU A 64 6.96 -26.80 -10.67
N GLY A 65 6.25 -27.93 -10.60
CA GLY A 65 5.41 -28.30 -9.46
C GLY A 65 4.06 -27.60 -9.44
N ASP A 66 3.47 -27.34 -10.60
CA ASP A 66 2.17 -26.71 -10.73
C ASP A 66 1.06 -27.65 -10.25
N GLN A 67 0.45 -27.32 -9.09
CA GLN A 67 -0.59 -28.13 -8.46
C GLN A 67 -1.84 -28.33 -9.34
N ALA A 68 -2.18 -27.35 -10.17
CA ALA A 68 -3.32 -27.45 -11.07
C ALA A 68 -3.08 -28.50 -12.16
N VAL A 69 -1.83 -28.59 -12.65
CA VAL A 69 -1.42 -29.59 -13.62
C VAL A 69 -1.31 -30.97 -12.99
N ASP A 70 -0.77 -31.09 -11.78
CA ASP A 70 -0.74 -32.34 -11.02
C ASP A 70 -2.15 -32.93 -10.88
N GLN A 71 -3.13 -32.10 -10.53
CA GLN A 71 -4.53 -32.51 -10.43
C GLN A 71 -5.15 -32.90 -11.77
N ALA A 72 -4.89 -32.11 -12.82
CA ALA A 72 -5.42 -32.35 -14.16
C ALA A 72 -4.87 -33.65 -14.79
N LEU A 73 -3.64 -34.00 -14.48
CA LEU A 73 -2.99 -35.23 -14.96
C LEU A 73 -3.22 -36.45 -14.04
N GLY A 74 -3.88 -36.26 -12.90
CA GLY A 74 -4.13 -37.34 -11.93
C GLY A 74 -2.84 -37.88 -11.29
N VAL A 75 -1.84 -37.02 -11.05
CA VAL A 75 -0.56 -37.39 -10.46
C VAL A 75 -0.78 -37.82 -9.00
N GLY A 76 -0.65 -39.12 -8.73
CA GLY A 76 -0.77 -39.67 -7.37
C GLY A 76 0.44 -39.32 -6.49
N LEU A 77 0.24 -39.40 -5.16
CA LEU A 77 1.28 -39.10 -4.17
C LEU A 77 2.59 -39.87 -4.40
N ALA A 78 2.51 -41.14 -4.77
CA ALA A 78 3.69 -41.99 -5.03
C ALA A 78 4.51 -41.51 -6.23
N LEU A 79 3.83 -41.14 -7.32
CA LEU A 79 4.51 -40.57 -8.49
C LEU A 79 5.10 -39.18 -8.17
N ARG A 80 4.35 -38.35 -7.45
CA ARG A 80 4.85 -37.04 -7.03
C ARG A 80 6.14 -37.12 -6.19
N GLN A 81 6.19 -38.05 -5.25
CA GLN A 81 7.41 -38.31 -4.47
C GLN A 81 8.61 -38.70 -5.33
N ARG A 82 8.39 -39.55 -6.34
CA ARG A 82 9.47 -39.97 -7.29
C ARG A 82 9.92 -38.78 -8.16
N LEU A 83 9.02 -37.95 -8.65
CA LEU A 83 9.33 -36.73 -9.38
C LEU A 83 10.14 -35.76 -8.52
N GLU A 84 9.75 -35.60 -7.25
CA GLU A 84 10.41 -34.69 -6.32
C GLU A 84 11.88 -35.09 -6.05
N VAL A 85 12.20 -36.36 -6.04
CA VAL A 85 13.60 -36.83 -5.90
C VAL A 85 14.48 -36.38 -7.07
N VAL A 86 13.98 -36.48 -8.31
CA VAL A 86 14.69 -36.06 -9.52
C VAL A 86 14.83 -34.54 -9.56
N ILE A 87 13.73 -33.81 -9.24
CA ILE A 87 13.70 -32.35 -9.25
C ILE A 87 14.65 -31.80 -8.19
N ALA A 88 14.59 -32.31 -6.94
CA ALA A 88 15.47 -31.88 -5.85
C ALA A 88 16.94 -32.21 -6.09
N ALA A 89 17.25 -33.26 -6.86
CA ALA A 89 18.61 -33.51 -7.30
C ALA A 89 19.09 -32.44 -8.30
N CYS A 90 18.24 -32.06 -9.25
CA CYS A 90 18.55 -31.00 -10.22
C CYS A 90 18.71 -29.64 -9.56
N GLU A 91 17.84 -29.30 -8.59
CA GLU A 91 17.92 -28.06 -7.81
C GLU A 91 19.25 -27.96 -7.04
N ARG A 92 19.66 -29.03 -6.39
CA ARG A 92 20.97 -29.11 -5.69
C ARG A 92 22.17 -28.99 -6.63
N ASP A 93 22.08 -29.63 -7.80
CA ASP A 93 23.17 -29.63 -8.78
C ASP A 93 23.39 -28.29 -9.46
N LEU A 94 22.33 -27.51 -9.63
CA LEU A 94 22.36 -26.20 -10.27
C LEU A 94 22.35 -25.04 -9.26
N GLU A 95 22.20 -25.35 -7.96
CA GLU A 95 22.10 -24.38 -6.86
C GLU A 95 20.97 -23.32 -7.07
N ASP A 96 19.92 -23.71 -7.82
CA ASP A 96 18.80 -22.86 -8.19
C ASP A 96 17.47 -23.58 -7.95
N ASP A 97 16.38 -22.81 -7.73
CA ASP A 97 15.03 -23.34 -7.60
C ASP A 97 14.48 -23.78 -8.98
N ARG A 98 13.59 -24.76 -8.98
CA ARG A 98 12.96 -25.36 -10.19
C ARG A 98 12.37 -24.34 -11.16
N GLU A 99 11.67 -23.33 -10.63
CA GLU A 99 11.10 -22.26 -11.46
C GLU A 99 12.20 -21.40 -12.08
N GLU A 100 13.29 -21.16 -11.36
CA GLU A 100 14.41 -20.35 -11.80
C GLU A 100 15.26 -21.08 -12.85
N ILE A 101 15.48 -22.38 -12.70
CA ILE A 101 16.15 -23.23 -13.68
C ILE A 101 15.43 -23.14 -15.04
N ILE A 102 14.11 -23.25 -15.03
CA ILE A 102 13.28 -23.17 -16.25
C ILE A 102 13.31 -21.75 -16.82
N ALA A 103 13.17 -20.72 -15.99
CA ALA A 103 13.22 -19.32 -16.42
C ALA A 103 14.61 -18.96 -17.00
N ALA A 104 15.68 -19.31 -16.30
CA ALA A 104 17.07 -19.07 -16.76
C ALA A 104 17.34 -19.73 -18.10
N GLY A 105 16.89 -20.96 -18.29
CA GLY A 105 17.01 -21.66 -19.58
C GLY A 105 16.30 -20.92 -20.72
N ARG A 106 15.07 -20.46 -20.50
CA ARG A 106 14.31 -19.67 -21.47
C ARG A 106 14.99 -18.35 -21.81
N TYR A 107 15.49 -17.63 -20.80
CA TYR A 107 16.22 -16.38 -21.00
C TYR A 107 17.56 -16.57 -21.71
N ALA A 108 18.31 -17.61 -21.36
CA ALA A 108 19.56 -17.94 -22.06
C ALA A 108 19.33 -18.23 -23.54
N PHE A 109 18.28 -19.00 -23.86
CA PHE A 109 17.89 -19.28 -25.23
C PHE A 109 17.45 -18.00 -25.98
N ALA A 110 16.56 -17.19 -25.38
CA ALA A 110 16.14 -15.91 -25.95
C ALA A 110 17.34 -14.98 -26.17
N GLY A 111 18.29 -14.92 -25.25
CA GLY A 111 19.52 -14.15 -25.36
C GLY A 111 20.45 -14.63 -26.48
N THR A 112 20.54 -15.94 -26.72
CA THR A 112 21.31 -16.48 -27.86
C THR A 112 20.64 -16.16 -29.19
N LEU A 113 19.31 -16.26 -29.25
CA LEU A 113 18.54 -15.92 -30.43
C LEU A 113 18.64 -14.42 -30.73
N ALA A 114 18.47 -13.60 -29.72
CA ALA A 114 18.61 -12.15 -29.83
C ALA A 114 20.00 -11.75 -30.35
N ARG A 115 21.06 -12.36 -29.85
CA ARG A 115 22.43 -12.11 -30.35
C ARG A 115 22.64 -12.48 -31.83
N ARG A 116 21.90 -13.46 -32.33
CA ARG A 116 21.96 -13.88 -33.74
C ARG A 116 21.10 -13.01 -34.65
N CYS A 117 19.98 -12.50 -34.14
CA CYS A 117 18.98 -11.76 -34.94
C CYS A 117 19.10 -10.24 -34.81
N LEU A 118 19.70 -9.74 -33.70
CA LEU A 118 19.91 -8.31 -33.50
C LEU A 118 21.20 -7.85 -34.18
N THR A 119 21.09 -7.25 -35.34
CA THR A 119 22.13 -6.36 -35.87
C THR A 119 22.09 -5.07 -35.04
N ARG A 120 23.04 -4.93 -34.10
CA ARG A 120 23.24 -3.65 -33.40
C ARG A 120 23.64 -2.62 -34.45
N GLY A 121 22.70 -1.77 -34.84
CA GLY A 121 23.04 -0.55 -35.56
C GLY A 121 24.04 0.24 -34.71
N GLN A 122 24.98 0.92 -35.32
CA GLN A 122 25.89 1.88 -34.68
C GLN A 122 25.11 3.12 -34.19
N GLY A 123 23.95 2.93 -33.59
CA GLY A 123 23.17 4.00 -32.98
C GLY A 123 23.84 4.40 -31.66
N GLY A 124 24.11 5.69 -31.51
CA GLY A 124 24.60 6.27 -30.29
C GLY A 124 23.71 5.90 -29.09
N GLN A 125 24.24 6.05 -27.89
CA GLN A 125 23.53 5.72 -26.64
C GLN A 125 22.09 6.25 -26.65
N SER A 126 21.13 5.38 -26.38
CA SER A 126 19.72 5.78 -26.30
C SER A 126 19.53 6.86 -25.22
N LEU A 127 18.50 7.69 -25.36
CA LEU A 127 18.16 8.68 -24.33
C LEU A 127 17.98 8.00 -22.96
N SER A 128 17.40 6.80 -22.95
CA SER A 128 17.24 5.98 -21.73
C SER A 128 18.60 5.66 -21.09
N GLN A 129 19.59 5.26 -21.89
CA GLN A 129 20.93 4.95 -21.36
C GLN A 129 21.68 6.19 -20.84
N ARG A 130 21.44 7.37 -21.45
CA ARG A 130 22.03 8.64 -20.96
C ARG A 130 21.38 9.06 -19.65
N LEU A 131 20.06 8.96 -19.53
CA LEU A 131 19.32 9.23 -18.30
C LEU A 131 19.70 8.25 -17.20
N ASP A 132 19.85 6.97 -17.53
CA ASP A 132 20.25 5.96 -16.54
C ASP A 132 21.65 6.20 -15.97
N ARG A 133 22.57 6.76 -16.73
CA ARG A 133 23.90 7.14 -16.22
C ARG A 133 23.81 8.19 -15.11
N LEU A 134 22.84 9.12 -15.18
CA LEU A 134 22.59 10.13 -14.14
C LEU A 134 21.75 9.56 -13.01
N LEU A 135 20.63 8.92 -13.34
CA LEU A 135 19.62 8.46 -12.39
C LEU A 135 20.06 7.23 -11.58
N LEU A 136 20.99 6.42 -12.11
CA LEU A 136 21.59 5.27 -11.42
C LEU A 136 23.01 5.54 -10.94
N HIS A 137 23.46 6.81 -10.94
CA HIS A 137 24.79 7.17 -10.47
C HIS A 137 24.96 6.83 -8.99
N ARG A 138 26.06 6.17 -8.63
CA ARG A 138 26.32 5.60 -7.29
C ARG A 138 26.05 6.56 -6.10
N VAL A 139 26.30 7.86 -6.28
CA VAL A 139 26.11 8.88 -5.22
C VAL A 139 24.84 9.69 -5.45
N LEU A 140 24.54 10.08 -6.70
CA LEU A 140 23.42 10.98 -7.02
C LEU A 140 22.06 10.28 -7.06
N ALA A 141 22.03 8.97 -7.23
CA ALA A 141 20.78 8.23 -7.41
C ALA A 141 19.82 8.35 -6.23
N LEU A 142 20.32 8.19 -4.99
CA LEU A 142 19.49 8.29 -3.78
C LEU A 142 18.96 9.71 -3.52
N PRO A 143 19.80 10.78 -3.55
CA PRO A 143 19.30 12.15 -3.45
C PRO A 143 18.29 12.50 -4.54
N LEU A 144 18.54 12.07 -5.79
CA LEU A 144 17.66 12.37 -6.91
C LEU A 144 16.32 11.64 -6.79
N LEU A 145 16.35 10.38 -6.34
CA LEU A 145 15.14 9.62 -6.00
C LEU A 145 14.33 10.35 -4.93
N ALA A 146 14.99 10.80 -3.86
CA ALA A 146 14.34 11.57 -2.80
C ALA A 146 13.71 12.87 -3.32
N VAL A 147 14.43 13.65 -4.14
CA VAL A 147 13.92 14.89 -4.73
C VAL A 147 12.70 14.64 -5.62
N ILE A 148 12.72 13.61 -6.47
CA ILE A 148 11.60 13.28 -7.35
C ILE A 148 10.38 12.85 -6.53
N LEU A 149 10.57 12.01 -5.51
CA LEU A 149 9.47 11.58 -4.64
C LEU A 149 8.91 12.73 -3.81
N LEU A 150 9.77 13.56 -3.21
CA LEU A 150 9.35 14.76 -2.48
C LEU A 150 8.62 15.75 -3.39
N GLY A 151 9.11 15.96 -4.62
CA GLY A 151 8.44 16.79 -5.64
C GLY A 151 7.05 16.25 -5.99
N MET A 152 6.93 14.95 -6.19
CA MET A 152 5.64 14.29 -6.42
C MET A 152 4.68 14.52 -5.26
N PHE A 153 5.11 14.30 -4.02
CA PHE A 153 4.28 14.51 -2.84
C PHE A 153 3.93 15.98 -2.65
N TRP A 154 4.88 16.89 -2.87
CA TRP A 154 4.62 18.32 -2.79
C TRP A 154 3.55 18.78 -3.80
N VAL A 155 3.66 18.34 -5.06
CA VAL A 155 2.64 18.63 -6.09
C VAL A 155 1.29 18.05 -5.70
N SER A 156 1.25 16.79 -5.27
CA SER A 156 0.00 16.09 -4.98
C SER A 156 -0.68 16.61 -3.71
N ILE A 157 0.07 16.88 -2.63
CA ILE A 157 -0.49 17.22 -1.33
C ILE A 157 -0.61 18.74 -1.17
N CYS A 158 0.47 19.50 -1.45
CA CYS A 158 0.49 20.93 -1.18
C CYS A 158 -0.14 21.75 -2.32
N LEU A 159 0.23 21.45 -3.57
CA LEU A 159 -0.22 22.27 -4.69
C LEU A 159 -1.65 21.92 -5.11
N VAL A 160 -1.91 20.66 -5.45
CA VAL A 160 -3.24 20.22 -5.93
C VAL A 160 -4.14 19.88 -4.76
N GLY A 161 -3.62 19.14 -3.76
CA GLY A 161 -4.37 18.67 -2.61
C GLY A 161 -4.94 19.85 -1.81
N GLY A 162 -4.11 20.76 -1.36
CA GLY A 162 -4.55 21.90 -0.52
C GLY A 162 -5.60 22.77 -1.19
N TRP A 163 -5.42 23.11 -2.47
CA TRP A 163 -6.41 23.90 -3.23
C TRP A 163 -7.70 23.12 -3.49
N ALA A 164 -7.57 21.89 -3.95
CA ALA A 164 -8.73 21.08 -4.34
C ALA A 164 -9.54 20.59 -3.14
N GLU A 165 -8.86 20.29 -2.02
CA GLU A 165 -9.50 19.95 -0.75
C GLU A 165 -10.30 21.13 -0.21
N GLY A 166 -9.70 22.35 -0.17
CA GLY A 166 -10.40 23.56 0.23
C GLY A 166 -11.61 23.88 -0.65
N ALA A 167 -11.46 23.76 -1.97
CA ALA A 167 -12.57 23.93 -2.91
C ALA A 167 -13.68 22.89 -2.70
N SER A 168 -13.32 21.62 -2.51
CA SER A 168 -14.27 20.55 -2.25
C SER A 168 -14.98 20.73 -0.91
N GLN A 169 -14.27 21.18 0.11
CA GLN A 169 -14.83 21.45 1.43
C GLN A 169 -15.83 22.60 1.40
N THR A 170 -15.53 23.71 0.69
CA THR A 170 -16.46 24.82 0.51
C THR A 170 -17.70 24.41 -0.30
N LEU A 171 -17.55 23.60 -1.33
CA LEU A 171 -18.68 23.07 -2.10
C LEU A 171 -19.57 22.13 -1.30
N TRP A 172 -18.98 21.34 -0.41
CA TRP A 172 -19.71 20.32 0.35
C TRP A 172 -20.30 20.85 1.64
N GLN A 173 -19.50 21.54 2.45
CA GLN A 173 -19.87 21.97 3.81
C GLN A 173 -20.05 23.48 3.96
N GLY A 174 -19.48 24.28 3.06
CA GLY A 174 -19.44 25.73 3.15
C GLY A 174 -20.52 26.43 2.36
N SER A 175 -20.32 27.74 2.16
CA SER A 175 -21.01 28.55 1.19
C SER A 175 -20.03 29.15 0.19
N TRP A 176 -20.42 29.30 -1.04
CA TRP A 176 -19.59 29.88 -2.10
C TRP A 176 -20.37 30.94 -2.88
N THR A 177 -19.69 32.01 -3.28
CA THR A 177 -20.30 33.08 -4.04
C THR A 177 -20.02 32.93 -5.53
N PHE A 178 -21.06 32.85 -6.34
CA PHE A 178 -20.96 32.84 -7.79
C PHE A 178 -21.86 33.90 -8.39
N LEU A 179 -21.30 34.77 -9.23
CA LEU A 179 -22.02 35.90 -9.85
C LEU A 179 -22.75 36.83 -8.82
N GLY A 180 -22.13 37.06 -7.65
CA GLY A 180 -22.67 37.90 -6.60
C GLY A 180 -23.84 37.31 -5.80
N ARG A 181 -24.14 36.01 -5.98
CA ARG A 181 -25.13 35.27 -5.17
C ARG A 181 -24.41 34.26 -4.29
N GLU A 182 -24.81 34.16 -3.04
CA GLU A 182 -24.36 33.13 -2.14
C GLU A 182 -25.10 31.83 -2.43
N HIS A 183 -24.33 30.77 -2.67
CA HIS A 183 -24.81 29.41 -2.84
C HIS A 183 -24.40 28.59 -1.62
N LEU A 184 -25.37 27.92 -1.03
CA LEU A 184 -25.14 26.98 0.06
C LEU A 184 -24.49 25.71 -0.49
N GLY A 185 -23.53 25.15 0.25
CA GLY A 185 -22.99 23.83 -0.03
C GLY A 185 -24.03 22.73 0.12
N VAL A 186 -23.65 21.50 -0.25
CA VAL A 186 -24.58 20.35 -0.26
C VAL A 186 -25.14 20.06 1.12
N VAL A 187 -24.31 20.10 2.17
CA VAL A 187 -24.72 19.82 3.56
C VAL A 187 -25.66 20.88 4.11
N PRO A 188 -25.37 22.19 4.04
CA PRO A 188 -26.30 23.23 4.44
C PRO A 188 -27.60 23.21 3.65
N LEU A 189 -27.55 22.92 2.34
CA LEU A 189 -28.74 22.83 1.49
C LEU A 189 -29.63 21.64 1.91
N LEU A 190 -29.02 20.48 2.24
CA LEU A 190 -29.72 19.31 2.76
C LEU A 190 -30.38 19.61 4.11
N ALA A 191 -29.65 20.26 5.04
CA ALA A 191 -30.17 20.68 6.34
C ALA A 191 -31.39 21.61 6.19
N TYR A 192 -31.28 22.64 5.34
CA TYR A 192 -32.38 23.58 5.05
C TYR A 192 -33.61 22.88 4.42
N GLY A 193 -33.39 21.92 3.52
CA GLY A 193 -34.45 21.12 2.92
C GLY A 193 -35.20 20.24 3.94
N LEU A 194 -34.46 19.57 4.84
CA LEU A 194 -35.04 18.74 5.89
C LEU A 194 -35.78 19.55 6.95
N GLU A 195 -35.30 20.75 7.28
CA GLU A 195 -35.97 21.68 8.19
C GLU A 195 -37.31 22.15 7.62
N LYS A 196 -37.34 22.49 6.33
CA LYS A 196 -38.60 22.85 5.64
C LYS A 196 -39.63 21.71 5.60
N LEU A 197 -39.16 20.47 5.54
CA LEU A 197 -39.98 19.25 5.57
C LEU A 197 -40.44 18.90 6.99
N SER A 198 -40.07 19.71 8.00
CA SER A 198 -40.37 19.46 9.43
C SER A 198 -39.98 18.03 9.88
N CYS A 199 -38.86 17.54 9.40
CA CYS A 199 -38.35 16.22 9.78
C CYS A 199 -38.00 16.19 11.28
N ALA A 200 -38.07 15.00 11.90
CA ALA A 200 -37.69 14.82 13.27
C ALA A 200 -36.20 15.19 13.49
N PRO A 201 -35.84 15.92 14.57
CA PRO A 201 -34.48 16.43 14.79
C PRO A 201 -33.39 15.34 14.72
N TRP A 202 -33.66 14.16 15.30
CA TRP A 202 -32.72 13.03 15.25
C TRP A 202 -32.47 12.52 13.82
N LEU A 203 -33.51 12.56 12.96
CA LEU A 203 -33.38 12.12 11.56
C LEU A 203 -32.58 13.15 10.75
N THR A 204 -32.79 14.44 11.00
CA THR A 204 -31.98 15.51 10.40
C THR A 204 -30.52 15.38 10.80
N ALA A 205 -30.22 15.18 12.08
CA ALA A 205 -28.87 14.96 12.56
C ALA A 205 -28.23 13.69 11.96
N LEU A 206 -28.98 12.58 11.85
CA LEU A 206 -28.49 11.37 11.19
C LEU A 206 -28.10 11.62 9.72
N LEU A 207 -28.96 12.32 8.98
CA LEU A 207 -28.74 12.54 7.54
C LEU A 207 -27.66 13.59 7.28
N VAL A 208 -27.56 14.64 8.10
CA VAL A 208 -26.61 15.74 7.96
C VAL A 208 -25.26 15.35 8.56
N ASP A 209 -25.23 15.03 9.86
CA ASP A 209 -24.00 14.81 10.62
C ASP A 209 -23.46 13.37 10.51
N GLY A 210 -24.35 12.40 10.27
CA GLY A 210 -23.97 11.00 10.07
C GLY A 210 -23.64 10.69 8.62
N VAL A 211 -24.63 10.80 7.73
CA VAL A 211 -24.52 10.35 6.34
C VAL A 211 -23.79 11.37 5.46
N ALA A 212 -24.27 12.64 5.42
CA ALA A 212 -23.69 13.64 4.55
C ALA A 212 -22.26 14.02 4.97
N ALA A 213 -21.99 14.11 6.27
CA ALA A 213 -20.64 14.32 6.76
C ALA A 213 -19.70 13.14 6.40
N GLY A 214 -20.18 11.89 6.53
CA GLY A 214 -19.41 10.69 6.15
C GLY A 214 -19.11 10.61 4.66
N VAL A 215 -20.07 10.90 3.80
CA VAL A 215 -19.86 11.00 2.34
C VAL A 215 -18.90 12.16 2.03
N GLY A 216 -19.07 13.30 2.69
CA GLY A 216 -18.22 14.48 2.54
C GLY A 216 -16.77 14.20 2.86
N ALA A 217 -16.50 13.48 3.95
CA ALA A 217 -15.14 13.10 4.34
C ALA A 217 -14.42 12.31 3.23
N VAL A 218 -15.14 11.46 2.49
CA VAL A 218 -14.56 10.73 1.35
C VAL A 218 -14.38 11.63 0.12
N LEU A 219 -15.39 12.44 -0.21
CA LEU A 219 -15.39 13.26 -1.43
C LEU A 219 -14.39 14.41 -1.38
N VAL A 220 -14.19 15.00 -0.19
CA VAL A 220 -13.23 16.11 0.02
C VAL A 220 -11.79 15.66 -0.29
N PHE A 221 -11.44 14.43 0.08
CA PHE A 221 -10.10 13.87 -0.21
C PHE A 221 -9.91 13.30 -1.62
N LEU A 222 -11.00 13.12 -2.36
CA LEU A 222 -10.97 12.48 -3.68
C LEU A 222 -10.05 13.17 -4.69
N PRO A 223 -10.06 14.52 -4.83
CA PRO A 223 -9.17 15.22 -5.76
C PRO A 223 -7.68 15.06 -5.41
N GLN A 224 -7.33 15.11 -4.13
CA GLN A 224 -5.97 14.89 -3.66
C GLN A 224 -5.50 13.47 -4.00
N LEU A 225 -6.34 12.45 -3.77
CA LEU A 225 -6.05 11.07 -4.13
C LEU A 225 -5.93 10.90 -5.66
N ALA A 226 -6.76 11.58 -6.43
CA ALA A 226 -6.69 11.57 -7.89
C ALA A 226 -5.35 12.13 -8.39
N ALA A 227 -4.90 13.26 -7.84
CA ALA A 227 -3.59 13.85 -8.16
C ALA A 227 -2.45 12.91 -7.79
N LEU A 228 -2.50 12.29 -6.60
CA LEU A 228 -1.51 11.31 -6.17
C LEU A 228 -1.45 10.10 -7.13
N PHE A 229 -2.60 9.52 -7.47
CA PHE A 229 -2.65 8.37 -8.39
C PHE A 229 -2.19 8.74 -9.80
N LEU A 230 -2.46 9.97 -10.25
CA LEU A 230 -1.97 10.47 -11.53
C LEU A 230 -0.45 10.54 -11.55
N CYS A 231 0.16 11.15 -10.56
CA CYS A 231 1.62 11.24 -10.43
C CYS A 231 2.26 9.84 -10.33
N LEU A 232 1.65 8.95 -9.56
CA LEU A 232 2.13 7.57 -9.42
C LEU A 232 2.04 6.79 -10.73
N THR A 233 0.92 6.89 -11.45
CA THR A 233 0.73 6.24 -12.76
C THR A 233 1.73 6.79 -13.77
N PHE A 234 2.05 8.08 -13.69
CA PHE A 234 3.08 8.72 -14.50
C PHE A 234 4.48 8.15 -14.22
N LEU A 235 4.90 8.06 -12.96
CA LEU A 235 6.21 7.52 -12.57
C LEU A 235 6.34 6.03 -12.89
N GLU A 236 5.26 5.27 -12.72
CA GLU A 236 5.20 3.84 -13.05
C GLU A 236 5.26 3.62 -14.56
N GLY A 237 4.41 4.30 -15.33
CA GLY A 237 4.34 4.21 -16.78
C GLY A 237 5.60 4.76 -17.46
N GLY A 238 6.27 5.74 -16.85
CA GLY A 238 7.55 6.28 -17.28
C GLY A 238 8.74 5.36 -17.00
N GLY A 239 8.56 4.27 -16.21
CA GLY A 239 9.63 3.32 -15.87
C GLY A 239 10.59 3.78 -14.76
N TYR A 240 10.32 4.92 -14.11
CA TYR A 240 11.19 5.44 -13.05
C TYR A 240 11.09 4.63 -11.76
N LEU A 241 9.88 4.17 -11.41
CA LEU A 241 9.63 3.43 -10.18
C LEU A 241 10.40 2.10 -10.12
N SER A 242 10.59 1.44 -11.28
CA SER A 242 11.40 0.22 -11.41
C SER A 242 12.86 0.48 -11.05
N ARG A 243 13.40 1.65 -11.42
CA ARG A 243 14.78 2.04 -11.11
C ARG A 243 14.95 2.35 -9.63
N GLY A 244 13.97 2.98 -9.00
CA GLY A 244 13.94 3.17 -7.56
C GLY A 244 13.97 1.84 -6.80
N ALA A 245 13.19 0.86 -7.26
CA ALA A 245 13.20 -0.49 -6.71
C ALA A 245 14.57 -1.19 -6.87
N TYR A 246 15.20 -1.05 -8.02
CA TYR A 246 16.54 -1.59 -8.28
C TYR A 246 17.61 -0.96 -7.38
N LEU A 247 17.59 0.37 -7.23
CA LEU A 247 18.57 1.11 -6.40
C LEU A 247 18.53 0.68 -4.93
N LEU A 248 17.33 0.50 -4.39
CA LEU A 248 17.14 0.23 -2.97
C LEU A 248 17.15 -1.28 -2.65
N ASP A 249 17.13 -2.16 -3.66
CA ASP A 249 17.06 -3.62 -3.48
C ASP A 249 18.16 -4.14 -2.56
N ARG A 250 19.43 -3.74 -2.80
CA ARG A 250 20.56 -4.18 -1.98
C ARG A 250 20.43 -3.78 -0.50
N GLY A 251 19.83 -2.60 -0.25
CA GLY A 251 19.61 -2.10 1.11
C GLY A 251 18.52 -2.89 1.83
N VAL A 252 17.36 -3.07 1.18
CA VAL A 252 16.17 -3.66 1.82
C VAL A 252 16.27 -5.18 1.97
N ARG A 253 17.06 -5.87 1.15
CA ARG A 253 17.30 -7.32 1.29
C ARG A 253 17.87 -7.72 2.64
N ARG A 254 18.71 -6.88 3.25
CA ARG A 254 19.26 -7.11 4.58
C ARG A 254 18.17 -7.25 5.65
N PHE A 255 17.00 -6.65 5.40
CA PHE A 255 15.84 -6.68 6.27
C PHE A 255 14.80 -7.75 5.88
N GLY A 256 15.15 -8.69 5.01
CA GLY A 256 14.24 -9.77 4.56
C GLY A 256 13.19 -9.32 3.54
N LEU A 257 13.36 -8.13 2.96
CA LEU A 257 12.48 -7.57 1.94
C LEU A 257 13.09 -7.71 0.54
N SER A 258 12.30 -7.55 -0.49
CA SER A 258 12.77 -7.48 -1.89
C SER A 258 12.77 -6.03 -2.38
N GLY A 259 13.57 -5.72 -3.41
CA GLY A 259 13.53 -4.38 -4.04
C GLY A 259 12.14 -3.97 -4.49
N LYS A 260 11.28 -4.92 -4.87
CA LYS A 260 9.88 -4.65 -5.19
C LYS A 260 9.06 -4.10 -4.02
N SER A 261 9.50 -4.32 -2.77
CA SER A 261 8.85 -3.78 -1.57
C SER A 261 8.98 -2.26 -1.45
N VAL A 262 9.96 -1.67 -2.14
CA VAL A 262 10.16 -0.21 -2.16
C VAL A 262 8.95 0.51 -2.77
N VAL A 263 8.37 -0.05 -3.82
CA VAL A 263 7.20 0.54 -4.49
C VAL A 263 6.01 0.67 -3.52
N PRO A 264 5.54 -0.41 -2.86
CA PRO A 264 4.56 -0.31 -1.79
C PRO A 264 4.89 0.71 -0.70
N TYR A 265 6.14 0.80 -0.26
CA TYR A 265 6.54 1.76 0.76
C TYR A 265 6.40 3.21 0.29
N VAL A 266 6.88 3.51 -0.91
CA VAL A 266 6.72 4.85 -1.51
C VAL A 266 5.23 5.21 -1.63
N LEU A 267 4.41 4.28 -2.13
CA LEU A 267 2.98 4.49 -2.26
C LEU A 267 2.29 4.73 -0.91
N SER A 268 2.74 4.04 0.14
CA SER A 268 2.20 4.16 1.49
C SER A 268 2.49 5.52 2.14
N CYS A 269 3.56 6.24 1.74
CA CYS A 269 3.79 7.61 2.16
C CYS A 269 2.66 8.56 1.68
N GLY A 270 2.02 8.28 0.57
CA GLY A 270 0.83 9.02 0.13
C GLY A 270 -0.43 8.49 0.77
N CYS A 271 -0.71 7.20 0.61
CA CYS A 271 -1.87 6.52 1.17
C CYS A 271 -1.56 5.02 1.39
N GLY A 272 -1.91 4.50 2.57
CA GLY A 272 -1.68 3.09 2.91
C GLY A 272 -2.45 2.09 2.04
N VAL A 273 -3.64 2.45 1.55
CA VAL A 273 -4.47 1.54 0.73
C VAL A 273 -3.79 1.14 -0.57
N PRO A 274 -3.37 2.07 -1.45
CA PRO A 274 -2.65 1.72 -2.68
C PRO A 274 -1.29 1.09 -2.38
N GLY A 275 -0.62 1.48 -1.30
CA GLY A 275 0.62 0.84 -0.88
C GLY A 275 0.45 -0.65 -0.59
N ILE A 276 -0.55 -1.02 0.20
CA ILE A 276 -0.87 -2.41 0.49
C ILE A 276 -1.26 -3.18 -0.78
N LEU A 277 -2.11 -2.59 -1.64
CA LEU A 277 -2.54 -3.24 -2.87
C LEU A 277 -1.39 -3.44 -3.87
N ALA A 278 -0.40 -2.56 -3.88
CA ALA A 278 0.79 -2.68 -4.72
C ALA A 278 1.68 -3.88 -4.31
N CYS A 279 1.54 -4.39 -3.09
CA CYS A 279 2.24 -5.60 -2.65
C CYS A 279 1.95 -6.83 -3.52
N ARG A 280 0.87 -6.83 -4.31
CA ARG A 280 0.53 -7.89 -5.28
C ARG A 280 1.59 -8.09 -6.35
N THR A 281 2.39 -7.08 -6.62
CA THR A 281 3.52 -7.17 -7.55
C THR A 281 4.67 -8.03 -7.00
N ILE A 282 4.66 -8.31 -5.70
CA ILE A 282 5.65 -9.15 -5.02
C ILE A 282 5.18 -10.61 -5.12
N ARG A 283 5.91 -11.42 -5.85
CA ARG A 283 5.56 -12.83 -6.10
C ARG A 283 5.55 -13.68 -4.83
N ARG A 284 6.49 -13.43 -3.94
CA ARG A 284 6.67 -14.20 -2.69
C ARG A 284 5.62 -13.84 -1.66
N THR A 285 4.89 -14.83 -1.22
CA THR A 285 3.80 -14.64 -0.24
C THR A 285 4.32 -14.12 1.10
N SER A 286 5.43 -14.65 1.62
CA SER A 286 6.05 -14.21 2.87
C SER A 286 6.49 -12.75 2.80
N CYS A 287 7.27 -12.38 1.78
CA CYS A 287 7.73 -11.01 1.57
C CYS A 287 6.55 -10.05 1.28
N ARG A 288 5.55 -10.49 0.51
CA ARG A 288 4.34 -9.72 0.22
C ARG A 288 3.57 -9.37 1.49
N ARG A 289 3.31 -10.36 2.36
CA ARG A 289 2.60 -10.18 3.62
C ARG A 289 3.39 -9.28 4.57
N LEU A 290 4.70 -9.51 4.70
CA LEU A 290 5.60 -8.71 5.52
C LEU A 290 5.63 -7.26 5.06
N THR A 291 5.77 -7.02 3.75
CA THR A 291 5.72 -5.67 3.17
C THR A 291 4.36 -5.01 3.41
N ALA A 292 3.24 -5.72 3.19
CA ALA A 292 1.91 -5.17 3.38
C ALA A 292 1.65 -4.74 4.83
N MET A 293 2.16 -5.51 5.80
CA MET A 293 2.04 -5.19 7.22
C MET A 293 2.90 -3.99 7.60
N THR A 294 4.14 -3.91 7.14
CA THR A 294 5.10 -2.90 7.58
C THR A 294 5.00 -1.58 6.80
N ALA A 295 4.43 -1.60 5.59
CA ALA A 295 4.22 -0.40 4.79
C ALA A 295 3.30 0.64 5.46
N THR A 296 2.42 0.20 6.35
CA THR A 296 1.49 1.08 7.09
C THR A 296 2.14 1.90 8.21
N PHE A 297 3.36 1.59 8.61
CA PHE A 297 4.13 2.40 9.57
C PHE A 297 4.57 3.74 8.98
N LEU A 298 4.70 3.82 7.66
CA LEU A 298 5.05 5.07 7.01
C LEU A 298 3.95 6.12 7.18
N PRO A 299 4.32 7.38 7.46
CA PRO A 299 3.35 8.47 7.54
C PRO A 299 2.68 8.66 6.18
N CYS A 300 1.35 8.55 6.14
CA CYS A 300 0.56 8.89 4.96
C CYS A 300 0.00 10.32 5.07
N GLY A 301 -0.54 10.85 3.97
CA GLY A 301 -1.11 12.20 3.92
C GLY A 301 -2.12 12.47 5.04
N ALA A 302 -2.97 11.51 5.39
CA ALA A 302 -3.95 11.61 6.49
C ALA A 302 -3.33 11.70 7.90
N LYS A 303 -2.08 11.31 8.07
CA LYS A 303 -1.35 11.46 9.35
C LYS A 303 -0.67 12.84 9.49
N LEU A 304 -0.47 13.57 8.40
CA LEU A 304 0.19 14.89 8.41
C LEU A 304 -0.53 15.92 9.27
N PRO A 305 -1.87 16.06 9.24
CA PRO A 305 -2.58 17.00 10.11
C PRO A 305 -2.35 16.72 11.61
N VAL A 306 -2.23 15.46 12.02
CA VAL A 306 -1.93 15.09 13.42
C VAL A 306 -0.50 15.49 13.78
N ILE A 307 0.46 15.25 12.86
CA ILE A 307 1.86 15.69 13.05
C ILE A 307 1.92 17.20 13.18
N ALA A 308 1.23 17.93 12.29
CA ALA A 308 1.19 19.39 12.30
C ALA A 308 0.52 19.95 13.57
N LEU A 309 -0.57 19.32 14.02
CA LEU A 309 -1.25 19.69 15.26
C LEU A 309 -0.30 19.58 16.46
N VAL A 310 0.37 18.46 16.63
CA VAL A 310 1.31 18.25 17.76
C VAL A 310 2.51 19.19 17.65
N ALA A 311 3.10 19.34 16.46
CA ALA A 311 4.24 20.21 16.22
C ALA A 311 3.92 21.69 16.44
N GLY A 312 2.71 22.12 16.08
CA GLY A 312 2.31 23.54 16.19
C GLY A 312 1.79 23.96 17.56
N THR A 313 1.16 23.04 18.30
CA THR A 313 0.48 23.40 19.56
C THR A 313 1.27 23.10 20.82
N VAL A 314 2.05 22.01 20.82
CA VAL A 314 2.73 21.51 22.03
C VAL A 314 4.25 21.75 22.01
N ILE A 315 4.85 21.79 20.81
CA ILE A 315 6.31 21.86 20.66
C ILE A 315 6.69 23.15 19.95
N PRO A 316 7.11 24.20 20.70
CA PRO A 316 7.58 25.44 20.09
C PRO A 316 8.76 25.18 19.14
N GLY A 317 8.68 25.67 17.91
CA GLY A 317 9.72 25.41 16.90
C GLY A 317 9.79 23.96 16.40
N GLY A 318 8.67 23.21 16.45
CA GLY A 318 8.59 21.77 16.15
C GLY A 318 8.73 21.37 14.67
N TRP A 319 9.43 22.15 13.83
CA TRP A 319 9.69 21.82 12.42
C TRP A 319 10.35 20.43 12.22
N TRP A 320 11.13 19.98 13.20
CA TRP A 320 11.82 18.68 13.19
C TRP A 320 10.90 17.47 13.47
N VAL A 321 9.69 17.70 13.98
CA VAL A 321 8.74 16.63 14.35
C VAL A 321 8.29 15.84 13.11
N ALA A 322 8.04 16.52 12.00
CA ALA A 322 7.63 15.85 10.77
C ALA A 322 8.77 14.98 10.18
N PRO A 323 9.99 15.47 9.96
CA PRO A 323 11.12 14.62 9.57
C PRO A 323 11.35 13.43 10.52
N LEU A 324 11.27 13.67 11.83
CA LEU A 324 11.42 12.61 12.84
C LEU A 324 10.32 11.54 12.69
N ALA A 325 9.09 11.93 12.49
CA ALA A 325 7.98 11.00 12.29
C ALA A 325 8.20 10.07 11.08
N TYR A 326 8.70 10.62 9.95
CA TYR A 326 9.06 9.82 8.78
C TYR A 326 10.23 8.87 9.09
N LEU A 327 11.26 9.36 9.77
CA LEU A 327 12.42 8.54 10.14
C LEU A 327 12.02 7.39 11.06
N VAL A 328 11.18 7.66 12.07
CA VAL A 328 10.66 6.62 12.98
C VAL A 328 9.78 5.63 12.22
N GLY A 329 8.93 6.08 11.30
CA GLY A 329 8.11 5.20 10.47
C GLY A 329 8.94 4.25 9.60
N VAL A 330 9.97 4.78 8.93
CA VAL A 330 10.92 3.97 8.14
C VAL A 330 11.69 3.00 9.03
N ALA A 331 12.21 3.47 10.17
CA ALA A 331 12.94 2.61 11.12
C ALA A 331 12.04 1.50 11.66
N ALA A 332 10.80 1.80 12.04
CA ALA A 332 9.84 0.82 12.50
C ALA A 332 9.53 -0.23 11.41
N ALA A 333 9.37 0.20 10.14
CA ALA A 333 9.14 -0.69 9.03
C ALA A 333 10.31 -1.65 8.79
N LEU A 334 11.53 -1.13 8.76
CA LEU A 334 12.73 -1.93 8.53
C LEU A 334 13.06 -2.84 9.71
N LEU A 335 13.00 -2.34 10.95
CA LEU A 335 13.24 -3.14 12.15
C LEU A 335 12.21 -4.25 12.32
N SER A 336 10.92 -3.97 12.09
CA SER A 336 9.87 -4.99 12.12
C SER A 336 10.07 -6.04 11.03
N SER A 337 10.48 -5.62 9.84
CA SER A 337 10.78 -6.55 8.75
C SER A 337 11.97 -7.44 9.08
N TRP A 338 13.02 -6.88 9.66
CA TRP A 338 14.19 -7.64 10.09
C TRP A 338 13.87 -8.63 11.21
N LEU A 339 13.10 -8.19 12.22
CA LEU A 339 12.72 -9.01 13.37
C LEU A 339 11.82 -10.18 12.98
N LEU A 340 10.86 -9.94 12.09
CA LEU A 340 9.89 -10.96 11.69
C LEU A 340 10.39 -11.84 10.53
N SER A 341 11.37 -11.37 9.76
CA SER A 341 12.00 -12.13 8.69
C SER A 341 12.76 -13.35 9.25
N GLY A 342 12.44 -14.53 8.75
CA GLY A 342 13.00 -15.79 9.25
C GLY A 342 12.20 -16.43 10.39
N SER A 343 11.10 -15.80 10.84
CA SER A 343 10.16 -16.42 11.77
C SER A 343 9.31 -17.50 11.07
N PRO A 344 8.70 -18.45 11.81
CA PRO A 344 7.79 -19.44 11.22
C PRO A 344 6.61 -18.83 10.45
N TRP A 345 6.27 -17.56 10.75
CA TRP A 345 5.20 -16.80 10.09
C TRP A 345 5.63 -16.19 8.75
N PHE A 346 6.94 -15.88 8.62
CA PHE A 346 7.55 -15.24 7.47
C PHE A 346 8.91 -15.90 7.16
N PRO A 347 8.92 -17.13 6.61
CA PRO A 347 10.14 -17.83 6.28
C PRO A 347 11.00 -17.02 5.31
N ARG A 348 12.30 -17.03 5.54
CA ARG A 348 13.28 -16.37 4.68
C ARG A 348 13.55 -17.26 3.49
N GLU A 349 13.33 -16.74 2.31
CA GLU A 349 13.63 -17.40 1.05
C GLU A 349 14.63 -16.54 0.29
N ASP A 350 15.81 -17.03 0.01
CA ASP A 350 16.81 -16.32 -0.80
C ASP A 350 16.54 -16.60 -2.28
N VAL A 351 15.92 -15.66 -2.97
CA VAL A 351 15.73 -15.71 -4.42
C VAL A 351 16.37 -14.47 -5.04
N PRO A 352 17.16 -14.60 -6.09
CA PRO A 352 17.74 -13.48 -6.79
C PRO A 352 16.66 -12.55 -7.37
N PHE A 353 16.92 -11.26 -7.28
CA PHE A 353 16.03 -10.24 -7.80
C PHE A 353 16.33 -9.99 -9.27
N TRP A 354 15.43 -10.45 -10.12
CA TRP A 354 15.45 -10.14 -11.54
C TRP A 354 14.41 -9.08 -11.86
N MET A 355 14.86 -7.96 -12.38
CA MET A 355 13.98 -6.89 -12.81
C MET A 355 14.49 -6.30 -14.12
N GLU A 356 13.67 -6.37 -15.15
CA GLU A 356 13.91 -5.66 -16.39
C GLU A 356 13.66 -4.17 -16.16
N LEU A 357 14.59 -3.32 -16.60
CA LEU A 357 14.42 -1.88 -16.56
C LEU A 357 13.78 -1.45 -17.90
N PRO A 358 12.50 -1.09 -17.91
CA PRO A 358 11.85 -0.64 -19.14
C PRO A 358 12.47 0.67 -19.61
N ASP A 359 12.47 0.90 -20.93
CA ASP A 359 12.90 2.18 -21.48
C ASP A 359 12.02 3.33 -20.98
N TYR A 360 12.62 4.52 -20.78
CA TYR A 360 11.84 5.71 -20.44
C TYR A 360 10.90 6.06 -21.58
N ARG A 361 9.63 6.15 -21.26
CA ARG A 361 8.60 6.62 -22.17
C ARG A 361 7.68 7.60 -21.45
N LEU A 362 7.18 8.58 -22.18
CA LEU A 362 6.07 9.38 -21.70
C LEU A 362 4.79 8.58 -21.89
N PRO A 363 4.09 8.20 -20.81
CA PRO A 363 2.84 7.47 -20.96
C PRO A 363 1.78 8.36 -21.64
N PRO A 364 0.99 7.83 -22.57
CA PRO A 364 -0.05 8.59 -23.23
C PRO A 364 -1.13 9.01 -22.23
N LEU A 365 -1.70 10.21 -22.41
CA LEU A 365 -2.68 10.79 -21.51
C LEU A 365 -3.88 9.86 -21.24
N GLY A 366 -4.33 9.12 -22.25
CA GLY A 366 -5.40 8.14 -22.12
C GLY A 366 -5.07 6.99 -21.17
N GLU A 367 -3.82 6.53 -21.14
CA GLU A 367 -3.33 5.49 -20.20
C GLU A 367 -3.28 6.05 -18.76
N LEU A 368 -2.79 7.29 -18.60
CA LEU A 368 -2.74 7.99 -17.31
C LEU A 368 -4.13 8.16 -16.70
N LEU A 369 -5.07 8.69 -17.47
CA LEU A 369 -6.43 8.94 -17.00
C LEU A 369 -7.19 7.65 -16.70
N ARG A 370 -7.03 6.62 -17.56
CA ARG A 370 -7.64 5.30 -17.33
C ARG A 370 -7.06 4.63 -16.09
N GLY A 371 -5.75 4.62 -15.92
CA GLY A 371 -5.08 4.04 -14.75
C GLY A 371 -5.48 4.74 -13.45
N THR A 372 -5.51 6.06 -13.46
CA THR A 372 -5.98 6.89 -12.33
C THR A 372 -7.44 6.60 -12.00
N GLY A 373 -8.32 6.59 -13.01
CA GLY A 373 -9.75 6.32 -12.84
C GLY A 373 -10.04 4.90 -12.30
N GLN A 374 -9.30 3.90 -12.75
CA GLN A 374 -9.44 2.53 -12.25
C GLN A 374 -9.05 2.43 -10.76
N ARG A 375 -7.94 3.08 -10.35
CA ARG A 375 -7.49 3.10 -8.95
C ARG A 375 -8.47 3.86 -8.05
N LEU A 376 -8.94 5.01 -8.52
CA LEU A 376 -9.92 5.82 -7.81
C LEU A 376 -11.27 5.10 -7.67
N GLY A 377 -11.78 4.48 -8.73
CA GLY A 377 -13.00 3.69 -8.70
C GLY A 377 -12.88 2.44 -7.82
N ALA A 378 -11.72 1.79 -7.78
CA ALA A 378 -11.45 0.68 -6.88
C ALA A 378 -11.44 1.14 -5.40
N PHE A 379 -10.86 2.32 -5.11
CA PHE A 379 -10.89 2.93 -3.79
C PHE A 379 -12.31 3.24 -3.35
N LEU A 380 -13.09 3.95 -4.16
CA LEU A 380 -14.47 4.35 -3.84
C LEU A 380 -15.37 3.14 -3.57
N ARG A 381 -15.30 2.11 -4.41
CA ARG A 381 -16.11 0.89 -4.23
C ARG A 381 -15.76 0.12 -2.97
N LYS A 382 -14.48 0.08 -2.57
CA LYS A 382 -14.02 -0.71 -1.43
C LYS A 382 -14.05 0.07 -0.11
N ALA A 383 -13.63 1.32 -0.13
CA ALA A 383 -13.49 2.13 1.07
C ALA A 383 -14.74 2.99 1.33
N GLY A 384 -15.42 3.48 0.30
CA GLY A 384 -16.53 4.41 0.45
C GLY A 384 -17.70 3.86 1.27
N SER A 385 -18.16 2.64 0.98
CA SER A 385 -19.27 2.03 1.73
C SER A 385 -18.88 1.72 3.18
N LEU A 386 -17.64 1.27 3.41
CA LEU A 386 -17.16 0.95 4.75
C LEU A 386 -16.98 2.21 5.61
N LEU A 387 -16.44 3.28 5.01
CA LEU A 387 -16.28 4.57 5.67
C LEU A 387 -17.63 5.21 6.00
N LEU A 388 -18.62 5.13 5.09
CA LEU A 388 -19.97 5.62 5.34
C LEU A 388 -20.61 4.90 6.53
N LEU A 389 -20.57 3.56 6.53
CA LEU A 389 -21.12 2.77 7.63
C LEU A 389 -20.43 3.12 8.97
N ALA A 390 -19.11 3.25 8.95
CA ALA A 390 -18.34 3.61 10.13
C ALA A 390 -18.66 5.04 10.61
N SER A 391 -18.84 6.00 9.71
CA SER A 391 -19.23 7.37 10.05
C SER A 391 -20.60 7.42 10.75
N VAL A 392 -21.58 6.70 10.22
CA VAL A 392 -22.91 6.59 10.84
C VAL A 392 -22.82 5.92 12.22
N ALA A 393 -22.01 4.87 12.36
CA ALA A 393 -21.83 4.18 13.65
C ALA A 393 -21.17 5.10 14.70
N VAL A 394 -20.18 5.91 14.30
CA VAL A 394 -19.53 6.89 15.18
C VAL A 394 -20.48 8.02 15.55
N TRP A 395 -21.20 8.56 14.57
CA TRP A 395 -22.24 9.56 14.83
C TRP A 395 -23.22 9.02 15.88
N PHE A 396 -23.72 7.80 15.70
CA PHE A 396 -24.62 7.17 16.67
C PHE A 396 -23.98 7.08 18.07
N ALA A 397 -22.75 6.59 18.17
CA ALA A 397 -22.04 6.47 19.43
C ALA A 397 -21.70 7.82 20.09
N ALA A 398 -21.60 8.91 19.31
CA ALA A 398 -21.38 10.25 19.81
C ALA A 398 -22.67 10.94 20.23
N SER A 399 -23.78 10.71 19.49
CA SER A 399 -25.06 11.38 19.70
C SER A 399 -25.96 10.70 20.74
N PHE A 400 -25.75 9.42 21.01
CA PHE A 400 -26.56 8.68 21.98
C PHE A 400 -25.74 8.27 23.21
N GLY A 401 -26.40 8.30 24.38
CA GLY A 401 -25.76 7.92 25.64
C GLY A 401 -26.70 7.95 26.82
N TRP A 402 -26.14 7.94 28.04
CA TRP A 402 -26.87 7.98 29.26
C TRP A 402 -26.76 9.35 29.93
N GLU A 403 -27.88 10.04 30.09
CA GLU A 403 -27.99 11.28 30.85
C GLU A 403 -29.15 11.15 31.87
N GLN A 404 -28.91 11.56 33.12
CA GLN A 404 -29.88 11.71 34.26
C GLN A 404 -31.08 10.73 34.26
N GLY A 405 -30.78 9.40 34.10
CA GLY A 405 -31.79 8.37 34.35
C GLY A 405 -32.36 7.65 33.15
N GLY A 406 -31.87 7.92 31.92
CA GLY A 406 -32.33 7.21 30.74
C GLY A 406 -31.33 7.23 29.58
N PHE A 407 -31.47 6.27 28.68
CA PHE A 407 -30.77 6.28 27.39
C PHE A 407 -31.53 7.19 26.42
N GLY A 408 -30.86 8.18 25.85
CA GLY A 408 -31.52 9.16 24.97
C GLY A 408 -30.55 9.86 24.02
N ASP A 409 -31.11 10.77 23.24
CA ASP A 409 -30.39 11.65 22.32
C ASP A 409 -29.73 12.78 23.11
N LEU A 410 -28.41 12.92 22.96
CA LEU A 410 -27.57 13.95 23.58
C LEU A 410 -27.29 15.13 22.64
N SER A 411 -28.05 15.29 21.55
CA SER A 411 -27.88 16.34 20.53
C SER A 411 -28.19 17.74 21.10
N GLY A 412 -27.40 18.22 22.03
CA GLY A 412 -27.55 19.50 22.75
C GLY A 412 -27.00 19.45 24.17
N GLY A 413 -26.59 18.28 24.66
CA GLY A 413 -26.06 18.03 25.99
C GLY A 413 -24.53 17.80 26.04
N ALA A 414 -24.02 17.51 27.23
CA ALA A 414 -22.61 17.25 27.42
C ALA A 414 -22.18 15.93 26.74
N LEU A 415 -21.30 16.02 25.75
CA LEU A 415 -20.66 14.86 25.07
C LEU A 415 -20.06 13.83 26.06
N SER A 416 -19.88 14.24 27.31
CA SER A 416 -19.37 13.36 28.39
C SER A 416 -20.30 12.20 28.75
N GLY A 417 -21.60 12.27 28.42
CA GLY A 417 -22.57 11.19 28.63
C GLY A 417 -22.66 10.20 27.46
N SER A 418 -22.02 10.47 26.33
CA SER A 418 -22.11 9.66 25.12
C SER A 418 -21.51 8.25 25.30
N LEU A 419 -22.01 7.29 24.50
CA LEU A 419 -21.44 5.95 24.40
C LEU A 419 -19.94 6.02 24.05
N LEU A 420 -19.56 6.94 23.16
CA LEU A 420 -18.18 7.13 22.75
C LEU A 420 -17.29 7.60 23.92
N ALA A 421 -17.78 8.52 24.75
CA ALA A 421 -17.10 8.94 25.98
C ALA A 421 -17.00 7.80 27.01
N GLY A 422 -18.02 6.97 27.11
CA GLY A 422 -18.01 5.75 27.94
C GLY A 422 -16.90 4.79 27.54
N VAL A 423 -16.78 4.48 26.24
CA VAL A 423 -15.69 3.65 25.71
C VAL A 423 -14.33 4.31 25.95
N GLY A 424 -14.22 5.64 25.74
CA GLY A 424 -12.99 6.38 26.01
C GLY A 424 -12.54 6.28 27.48
N ARG A 425 -13.46 6.45 28.42
CA ARG A 425 -13.17 6.30 29.87
C ARG A 425 -12.77 4.88 30.28
N TYR A 426 -13.42 3.87 29.67
CA TYR A 426 -13.07 2.48 29.92
C TYR A 426 -11.65 2.13 29.45
N LEU A 427 -11.24 2.68 28.30
CA LEU A 427 -9.92 2.46 27.71
C LEU A 427 -8.83 3.39 28.27
N ALA A 428 -9.19 4.52 28.90
CA ALA A 428 -8.25 5.53 29.41
C ALA A 428 -7.15 4.95 30.32
N PRO A 429 -7.43 4.01 31.24
CA PRO A 429 -6.39 3.41 32.08
C PRO A 429 -5.27 2.71 31.31
N LEU A 430 -5.58 2.15 30.11
CA LEU A 430 -4.59 1.50 29.25
C LEU A 430 -3.57 2.50 28.67
N PHE A 431 -3.99 3.75 28.49
CA PHE A 431 -3.17 4.83 27.92
C PHE A 431 -2.58 5.77 28.97
N ALA A 432 -2.97 5.64 30.24
CA ALA A 432 -2.37 6.41 31.34
C ALA A 432 -0.85 6.23 31.44
N PRO A 433 -0.26 5.02 31.31
CA PRO A 433 1.19 4.83 31.32
C PRO A 433 1.94 5.52 30.18
N LEU A 434 1.23 5.96 29.12
CA LEU A 434 1.76 6.67 27.96
C LEU A 434 1.71 8.20 28.16
N GLY A 435 1.16 8.69 29.30
CA GLY A 435 1.06 10.10 29.63
C GLY A 435 -0.17 10.82 29.09
N TRP A 436 -1.11 10.11 28.44
CA TRP A 436 -2.32 10.69 27.87
C TRP A 436 -3.58 9.83 28.16
N GLY A 437 -3.78 9.51 29.44
CA GLY A 437 -4.97 8.80 29.94
C GLY A 437 -6.26 9.64 29.99
N ASP A 438 -6.32 10.80 29.33
CA ASP A 438 -7.56 11.57 29.19
C ASP A 438 -8.48 10.88 28.15
N TRP A 439 -9.72 10.64 28.55
CA TRP A 439 -10.71 9.98 27.68
C TRP A 439 -10.91 10.67 26.32
N ARG A 440 -10.72 12.00 26.24
CA ARG A 440 -10.84 12.78 25.00
C ARG A 440 -9.76 12.39 23.99
N LEU A 441 -8.53 12.23 24.46
CA LEU A 441 -7.40 11.79 23.61
C LEU A 441 -7.58 10.33 23.18
N VAL A 442 -8.11 9.49 24.09
CA VAL A 442 -8.39 8.09 23.76
C VAL A 442 -9.48 7.98 22.70
N VAL A 443 -10.57 8.74 22.86
CA VAL A 443 -11.64 8.82 21.83
C VAL A 443 -11.09 9.31 20.49
N ALA A 444 -10.26 10.34 20.50
CA ALA A 444 -9.62 10.83 19.27
C ALA A 444 -8.70 9.77 18.63
N ALA A 445 -7.93 9.04 19.44
CA ALA A 445 -7.12 7.93 18.90
C ALA A 445 -7.98 6.79 18.33
N CYS A 446 -9.11 6.47 18.98
CA CYS A 446 -10.07 5.47 18.47
C CYS A 446 -10.74 5.93 17.15
N SER A 447 -11.13 7.21 17.06
CA SER A 447 -11.68 7.77 15.80
C SER A 447 -10.65 7.67 14.66
N GLY A 448 -9.37 7.79 14.96
CA GLY A 448 -8.27 7.60 14.03
C GLY A 448 -8.12 6.18 13.47
N LEU A 449 -8.77 5.17 14.03
CA LEU A 449 -8.86 3.83 13.43
C LEU A 449 -9.84 3.82 12.25
N LEU A 450 -10.82 4.70 12.25
CA LEU A 450 -11.76 4.83 11.13
C LEU A 450 -11.10 5.60 10.00
N ALA A 451 -10.65 6.81 10.30
CA ALA A 451 -9.94 7.69 9.38
C ALA A 451 -8.91 8.51 10.20
N LYS A 452 -7.65 8.53 9.78
CA LYS A 452 -6.57 9.18 10.56
C LYS A 452 -6.75 10.69 10.70
N GLU A 453 -7.35 11.32 9.72
CA GLU A 453 -7.70 12.76 9.74
C GLU A 453 -8.77 13.09 10.78
N SER A 454 -9.65 12.16 11.13
CA SER A 454 -10.71 12.41 12.12
C SER A 454 -10.18 12.64 13.54
N ILE A 455 -8.93 12.30 13.83
CA ILE A 455 -8.28 12.62 15.10
C ILE A 455 -8.32 14.12 15.37
N VAL A 456 -7.95 14.93 14.37
CA VAL A 456 -7.88 16.40 14.51
C VAL A 456 -9.27 17.01 14.67
N SER A 457 -10.24 16.58 13.87
CA SER A 457 -11.61 17.06 13.97
C SER A 457 -12.27 16.65 15.29
N THR A 458 -12.05 15.41 15.74
CA THR A 458 -12.55 14.94 17.04
C THR A 458 -11.97 15.75 18.19
N LEU A 459 -10.66 16.02 18.15
CA LEU A 459 -10.00 16.86 19.18
C LEU A 459 -10.52 18.31 19.13
N GLY A 460 -10.80 18.85 17.96
CA GLY A 460 -11.40 20.19 17.81
C GLY A 460 -12.77 20.29 18.47
N VAL A 461 -13.59 19.23 18.38
CA VAL A 461 -14.92 19.17 19.00
C VAL A 461 -14.83 18.92 20.52
N LEU A 462 -14.00 17.97 20.95
CA LEU A 462 -13.89 17.58 22.37
C LEU A 462 -13.07 18.56 23.21
N CYS A 463 -12.20 19.35 22.57
CA CYS A 463 -11.29 20.27 23.23
C CYS A 463 -11.37 21.65 22.56
N PRO A 464 -12.39 22.47 22.82
CA PRO A 464 -12.54 23.82 22.20
C PRO A 464 -11.34 24.74 22.44
N GLY A 465 -10.57 24.52 23.54
CA GLY A 465 -9.29 25.21 23.82
C GLY A 465 -8.07 24.60 23.14
N GLY A 466 -8.23 23.63 22.21
CA GLY A 466 -7.17 22.89 21.57
C GLY A 466 -6.40 21.97 22.53
N LEU A 467 -5.29 21.38 22.07
CA LEU A 467 -4.39 20.53 22.90
C LEU A 467 -3.73 21.32 24.04
N ALA A 468 -3.58 22.63 23.90
CA ALA A 468 -3.03 23.49 24.95
C ALA A 468 -3.92 23.48 26.22
N GLY A 469 -5.24 23.34 26.07
CA GLY A 469 -6.18 23.23 27.18
C GLY A 469 -6.09 21.91 27.96
N LEU A 470 -5.42 20.89 27.41
CA LEU A 470 -5.21 19.58 28.07
C LEU A 470 -3.89 19.49 28.83
N SER A 471 -3.11 20.60 28.94
CA SER A 471 -1.81 20.66 29.63
C SER A 471 -0.88 19.46 29.36
N LEU A 472 -0.87 18.99 28.10
CA LEU A 472 -0.03 17.89 27.65
C LEU A 472 1.44 18.26 27.73
N THR A 473 2.24 17.44 28.39
CA THR A 473 3.71 17.58 28.36
C THR A 473 4.25 17.17 26.99
N VAL A 474 5.41 17.71 26.59
CA VAL A 474 6.06 17.36 25.33
C VAL A 474 6.27 15.85 25.15
N PRO A 475 6.75 15.08 26.17
CA PRO A 475 6.82 13.62 26.06
C PRO A 475 5.48 12.94 25.83
N ALA A 476 4.40 13.42 26.48
CA ALA A 476 3.06 12.88 26.30
C ALA A 476 2.52 13.15 24.88
N ALA A 477 2.76 14.33 24.35
CA ALA A 477 2.37 14.68 22.98
C ALA A 477 3.12 13.88 21.93
N LEU A 478 4.43 13.66 22.11
CA LEU A 478 5.24 12.80 21.26
C LEU A 478 4.79 11.33 21.35
N SER A 479 4.48 10.85 22.55
CA SER A 479 3.92 9.52 22.78
C SER A 479 2.59 9.33 22.04
N PHE A 480 1.67 10.30 22.17
CA PHE A 480 0.40 10.30 21.44
C PHE A 480 0.60 10.28 19.92
N LEU A 481 1.52 11.11 19.42
CA LEU A 481 1.87 11.14 17.99
C LEU A 481 2.40 9.78 17.53
N LEU A 482 3.36 9.19 18.23
CA LEU A 482 3.98 7.92 17.84
C LEU A 482 3.00 6.76 17.92
N PHE A 483 2.12 6.74 18.90
CA PHE A 483 1.05 5.75 18.94
C PHE A 483 0.17 5.83 17.70
N ASN A 484 -0.32 7.02 17.35
CA ASN A 484 -1.19 7.21 16.20
C ASN A 484 -0.47 6.99 14.85
N LEU A 485 0.85 7.18 14.83
CA LEU A 485 1.69 6.91 13.67
C LEU A 485 1.84 5.41 13.40
N LEU A 486 2.14 4.62 14.44
CA LEU A 486 2.54 3.22 14.31
C LEU A 486 1.39 2.22 14.57
N CYS A 487 0.30 2.62 15.24
CA CYS A 487 -0.83 1.72 15.49
C CYS A 487 -1.49 1.25 14.19
N ALA A 488 -2.39 0.28 14.33
CA ALA A 488 -3.16 -0.26 13.21
C ALA A 488 -3.67 0.86 12.29
N PRO A 489 -3.59 0.69 10.97
CA PRO A 489 -3.96 1.72 10.01
C PRO A 489 -5.48 1.97 10.00
N CYS A 490 -5.94 2.94 9.20
CA CYS A 490 -7.36 3.24 9.05
C CYS A 490 -8.14 2.03 8.49
N LEU A 491 -9.45 2.03 8.71
CA LEU A 491 -10.35 0.93 8.35
C LEU A 491 -10.26 0.52 6.87
N ALA A 492 -10.09 1.50 5.98
CA ALA A 492 -9.88 1.25 4.55
C ALA A 492 -8.58 0.46 4.28
N ALA A 493 -7.50 0.81 4.97
CA ALA A 493 -6.23 0.10 4.85
C ALA A 493 -6.28 -1.27 5.53
N LEU A 494 -7.01 -1.42 6.65
CA LEU A 494 -7.28 -2.73 7.26
C LEU A 494 -8.03 -3.67 6.32
N ALA A 495 -9.03 -3.16 5.59
CA ALA A 495 -9.75 -3.94 4.58
C ALA A 495 -8.84 -4.41 3.44
N ALA A 496 -7.91 -3.55 2.97
CA ALA A 496 -6.90 -3.92 2.00
C ALA A 496 -5.91 -4.95 2.57
N LEU A 497 -5.46 -4.74 3.81
CA LEU A 497 -4.53 -5.65 4.50
C LEU A 497 -5.13 -7.06 4.66
N ARG A 498 -6.42 -7.15 5.01
CA ARG A 498 -7.12 -8.43 5.11
C ARG A 498 -7.11 -9.21 3.80
N GLN A 499 -7.23 -8.53 2.66
CA GLN A 499 -7.17 -9.17 1.34
C GLN A 499 -5.78 -9.71 1.02
N GLU A 500 -4.72 -8.96 1.38
CA GLU A 500 -3.33 -9.35 1.08
C GLU A 500 -2.79 -10.41 2.05
N MET A 501 -3.32 -10.50 3.26
CA MET A 501 -2.90 -11.51 4.25
C MET A 501 -3.41 -12.91 3.93
N ALA A 502 -4.47 -13.05 3.12
CA ALA A 502 -5.09 -14.31 2.68
C ALA A 502 -5.49 -15.29 3.81
N SER A 503 -5.15 -15.01 5.07
CA SER A 503 -5.45 -15.83 6.25
C SER A 503 -5.89 -14.95 7.41
N PRO A 504 -7.00 -15.26 8.11
CA PRO A 504 -7.44 -14.52 9.29
C PRO A 504 -6.38 -14.46 10.39
N ARG A 505 -5.60 -15.54 10.56
CA ARG A 505 -4.54 -15.60 11.58
C ARG A 505 -3.44 -14.57 11.32
N HIS A 506 -2.95 -14.46 10.08
CA HIS A 506 -1.92 -13.47 9.71
C HIS A 506 -2.46 -12.04 9.80
N PHE A 507 -3.73 -11.83 9.46
CA PHE A 507 -4.37 -10.52 9.60
C PHE A 507 -4.43 -10.05 11.05
N TRP A 508 -4.96 -10.87 11.95
CA TRP A 508 -5.06 -10.51 13.37
C TRP A 508 -3.69 -10.39 14.04
N PHE A 509 -2.73 -11.23 13.63
CA PHE A 509 -1.35 -11.07 14.05
C PHE A 509 -0.79 -9.71 13.64
N ALA A 510 -0.99 -9.28 12.37
CA ALA A 510 -0.50 -8.00 11.90
C ALA A 510 -1.11 -6.83 12.70
N VAL A 511 -2.42 -6.84 12.93
CA VAL A 511 -3.13 -5.80 13.70
C VAL A 511 -2.62 -5.75 15.15
N ALA A 512 -2.50 -6.90 15.80
CA ALA A 512 -2.01 -7.00 17.18
C ALA A 512 -0.55 -6.54 17.29
N TYR A 513 0.31 -6.96 16.34
CA TYR A 513 1.71 -6.55 16.31
C TYR A 513 1.87 -5.03 16.12
N GLN A 514 1.15 -4.44 15.17
CA GLN A 514 1.20 -2.99 14.91
C GLN A 514 0.75 -2.20 16.14
N THR A 515 -0.34 -2.62 16.79
CA THR A 515 -0.87 -1.94 17.97
C THR A 515 0.06 -2.11 19.18
N ALA A 516 0.61 -3.30 19.39
CA ALA A 516 1.57 -3.57 20.47
C ALA A 516 2.87 -2.78 20.27
N LEU A 517 3.42 -2.76 19.05
CA LEU A 517 4.60 -1.97 18.72
C LEU A 517 4.38 -0.49 18.96
N ALA A 518 3.23 0.04 18.53
CA ALA A 518 2.85 1.43 18.75
C ALA A 518 2.76 1.77 20.25
N TRP A 519 2.15 0.88 21.04
CA TRP A 519 2.02 1.05 22.48
C TRP A 519 3.40 1.02 23.18
N LEU A 520 4.24 0.04 22.84
CA LEU A 520 5.58 -0.09 23.41
C LEU A 520 6.49 1.08 23.06
N THR A 521 6.48 1.54 21.82
CA THR A 521 7.28 2.70 21.40
C THR A 521 6.80 4.00 22.05
N ALA A 522 5.49 4.21 22.13
CA ALA A 522 4.88 5.35 22.80
C ALA A 522 5.20 5.36 24.30
N PHE A 523 5.10 4.21 24.95
CA PHE A 523 5.48 4.02 26.35
C PHE A 523 6.95 4.35 26.59
N GLY A 524 7.84 3.79 25.78
CA GLY A 524 9.28 4.05 25.88
C GLY A 524 9.62 5.53 25.75
N VAL A 525 9.04 6.21 24.76
CA VAL A 525 9.28 7.65 24.54
C VAL A 525 8.74 8.50 25.69
N TYR A 526 7.57 8.15 26.24
CA TYR A 526 7.03 8.87 27.39
C TYR A 526 7.92 8.69 28.64
N GLN A 527 8.30 7.45 28.97
CA GLN A 527 9.11 7.17 30.17
C GLN A 527 10.51 7.80 30.07
N VAL A 528 11.17 7.63 28.93
CA VAL A 528 12.50 8.25 28.70
C VAL A 528 12.39 9.77 28.69
N GLY A 529 11.39 10.34 28.00
CA GLY A 529 11.20 11.78 27.95
C GLY A 529 10.90 12.40 29.32
N THR A 530 10.10 11.74 30.17
CA THR A 530 9.83 12.22 31.53
C THR A 530 11.04 12.09 32.45
N LEU A 531 11.86 11.06 32.26
CA LEU A 531 13.11 10.89 32.99
C LEU A 531 14.10 12.02 32.66
N LEU A 532 14.26 12.34 31.37
CA LEU A 532 15.12 13.42 30.89
C LEU A 532 14.67 14.83 31.35
N LEU A 533 13.38 15.04 31.52
CA LEU A 533 12.85 16.31 32.06
C LEU A 533 13.01 16.44 33.59
N ARG A 534 13.25 15.34 34.30
CA ARG A 534 13.50 15.31 35.74
C ARG A 534 14.98 15.45 36.09
N LEU A 535 15.87 15.15 35.14
CA LEU A 535 17.32 15.39 35.23
C LEU A 535 17.66 16.82 34.83
#